data_367faec542d94808a146a5964cbda02a
#
_entry.id   367faec542d94808a146a5964cbda02a
#
_cell.length_a   1.000
_cell.length_b   1.000
_cell.length_c   1.000
_cell.angle_alpha   90.00
_cell.angle_beta   90.00
_cell.angle_gamma   90.00
#
_symmetry.space_group_name_H-M   'P 1'
#
loop_
_entity.id
_entity.type
_entity.pdbx_description
1 polymer ?
#
loop_
_entity_poly.entity_id
_entity_poly.type
_entity_poly.pdbx_seq_one_letter_code
_entity_poly.pdbx_strand_id
1 'polypeptide(L)'
;IAEKYPQGCFDMIFADPPYFLSNGGITCQSGRVASVNKGGWDKSQGIEKNHAFNTEWLKLCQQVLKPNGTIWVTGTMHVIYSIGFAMQQLGFKMLNDIIWEKPNPPPNLACRYFTHSTEIVLWAAQSIKSKHCFNYEAMKNQNDGKQMKSVWRIKPPGANEKFFGKHPTQKPIELLKRCIEASTNEGD
;
A
#
# COMPACT_ATOMS: atom_id res chain seq x y z
N ILE A 1 8.43 16.63 1.52
CA ILE A 1 9.38 15.59 1.06
C ILE A 1 10.41 16.23 0.14
N ALA A 2 10.01 16.86 -0.97
CA ALA A 2 10.93 17.43 -1.95
C ALA A 2 11.87 18.52 -1.42
N GLU A 3 11.48 19.27 -0.37
CA GLU A 3 12.34 20.24 0.29
C GLU A 3 13.43 19.60 1.16
N LYS A 4 13.18 18.37 1.62
CA LYS A 4 14.05 17.68 2.58
C LYS A 4 14.99 16.68 1.91
N TYR A 5 14.62 16.16 0.75
CA TYR A 5 15.37 15.11 0.05
C TYR A 5 15.68 15.54 -1.39
N PRO A 6 16.89 15.27 -1.88
CA PRO A 6 17.26 15.57 -3.26
C PRO A 6 16.45 14.73 -4.25
N GLN A 7 16.36 15.20 -5.50
CA GLN A 7 15.76 14.43 -6.58
C GLN A 7 16.54 13.14 -6.83
N GLY A 8 15.81 12.05 -7.08
CA GLY A 8 16.41 10.78 -7.45
C GLY A 8 17.28 10.15 -6.36
N CYS A 9 16.89 10.25 -5.08
CA CYS A 9 17.69 9.72 -3.97
C CYS A 9 17.21 8.37 -3.43
N PHE A 10 15.97 7.94 -3.72
CA PHE A 10 15.42 6.69 -3.20
C PHE A 10 15.30 5.61 -4.28
N ASP A 11 15.74 4.41 -3.92
CA ASP A 11 15.58 3.21 -4.76
C ASP A 11 14.16 2.67 -4.68
N MET A 12 13.54 2.76 -3.51
CA MET A 12 12.19 2.28 -3.25
C MET A 12 11.45 3.21 -2.29
N ILE A 13 10.15 3.35 -2.52
CA ILE A 13 9.20 3.96 -1.58
C ILE A 13 8.09 2.96 -1.28
N PHE A 14 7.78 2.77 0.01
CA PHE A 14 6.56 2.12 0.46
C PHE A 14 5.64 3.17 1.09
N ALA A 15 4.45 3.35 0.54
CA ALA A 15 3.50 4.36 0.99
C ALA A 15 2.20 3.72 1.49
N ASP A 16 1.76 4.14 2.68
CA ASP A 16 0.47 3.82 3.27
C ASP A 16 -0.30 5.13 3.51
N PRO A 17 -0.91 5.70 2.46
CA PRO A 17 -1.56 7.01 2.54
C PRO A 17 -2.88 6.94 3.32
N PRO A 18 -3.52 8.08 3.67
CA PRO A 18 -4.86 8.10 4.20
C PRO A 18 -5.86 7.40 3.27
N TYR A 19 -6.76 6.58 3.86
CA TYR A 19 -7.80 5.88 3.10
C TYR A 19 -9.12 6.65 3.08
N PHE A 20 -9.18 7.79 3.79
CA PHE A 20 -10.34 8.67 3.92
C PHE A 20 -11.58 7.98 4.49
N LEU A 21 -11.39 7.05 5.43
CA LEU A 21 -12.45 6.24 6.04
C LEU A 21 -12.99 6.79 7.35
N SER A 22 -12.36 7.82 7.93
CA SER A 22 -12.74 8.39 9.23
C SER A 22 -13.96 9.33 9.14
N ASN A 23 -15.09 8.81 8.62
CA ASN A 23 -16.33 9.56 8.36
C ASN A 23 -17.51 9.07 9.23
N GLY A 24 -17.24 8.53 10.44
CA GLY A 24 -18.27 8.08 11.36
C GLY A 24 -18.77 6.64 11.15
N GLY A 25 -18.09 5.84 10.31
CA GLY A 25 -18.43 4.43 10.10
C GLY A 25 -18.14 3.54 11.30
N ILE A 26 -18.70 2.33 11.30
CA ILE A 26 -18.49 1.30 12.33
C ILE A 26 -17.94 0.00 11.70
N THR A 27 -17.22 -0.76 12.50
CA THR A 27 -16.68 -2.09 12.14
C THR A 27 -16.82 -3.04 13.34
N CYS A 28 -16.46 -4.30 13.15
CA CYS A 28 -16.33 -5.27 14.23
C CYS A 28 -14.86 -5.46 14.61
N GLN A 29 -14.55 -5.37 15.90
CA GLN A 29 -13.24 -5.69 16.44
C GLN A 29 -13.40 -6.66 17.64
N SER A 30 -12.86 -7.87 17.51
CA SER A 30 -12.96 -8.91 18.55
C SER A 30 -14.40 -9.15 19.02
N GLY A 31 -15.37 -9.23 18.11
CA GLY A 31 -16.78 -9.44 18.40
C GLY A 31 -17.55 -8.20 18.92
N ARG A 32 -16.90 -7.03 19.02
CA ARG A 32 -17.53 -5.79 19.50
C ARG A 32 -17.58 -4.75 18.38
N VAL A 33 -18.64 -3.92 18.42
CA VAL A 33 -18.76 -2.75 17.52
C VAL A 33 -17.66 -1.75 17.88
N ALA A 34 -16.91 -1.30 16.87
CA ALA A 34 -15.84 -0.32 17.00
C ALA A 34 -15.95 0.75 15.93
N SER A 35 -15.49 1.97 16.23
CA SER A 35 -15.39 3.05 15.23
C SER A 35 -14.28 2.77 14.24
N VAL A 36 -14.49 3.10 12.95
CA VAL A 36 -13.45 3.09 11.92
C VAL A 36 -12.60 4.36 11.94
N ASN A 37 -12.96 5.38 12.73
CA ASN A 37 -12.24 6.64 12.77
C ASN A 37 -10.80 6.45 13.25
N LYS A 38 -9.83 6.96 12.48
CA LYS A 38 -8.39 6.91 12.77
C LYS A 38 -7.81 8.27 13.16
N GLY A 39 -8.56 9.34 12.90
CA GLY A 39 -8.18 10.70 13.22
C GLY A 39 -8.58 11.71 12.13
N GLY A 40 -8.33 12.99 12.40
CA GLY A 40 -8.69 14.07 11.47
C GLY A 40 -7.96 13.98 10.12
N TRP A 41 -6.76 13.42 10.11
CA TRP A 41 -5.95 13.21 8.91
C TRP A 41 -6.53 12.21 7.90
N ASP A 42 -7.44 11.32 8.36
CA ASP A 42 -8.08 10.29 7.52
C ASP A 42 -9.54 10.66 7.17
N LYS A 43 -9.96 11.90 7.37
CA LYS A 43 -11.28 12.39 6.96
C LYS A 43 -11.32 12.71 5.48
N SER A 44 -12.39 12.27 4.81
CA SER A 44 -12.67 12.67 3.43
C SER A 44 -13.03 14.15 3.34
N GLN A 45 -12.48 14.83 2.33
CA GLN A 45 -12.83 16.19 1.95
C GLN A 45 -13.62 16.24 0.63
N GLY A 46 -14.10 15.08 0.18
CA GLY A 46 -14.76 14.88 -1.12
C GLY A 46 -13.80 14.34 -2.18
N ILE A 47 -14.36 13.71 -3.21
CA ILE A 47 -13.62 12.94 -4.23
C ILE A 47 -12.53 13.78 -4.90
N GLU A 48 -12.86 15.00 -5.30
CA GLU A 48 -11.93 15.88 -6.03
C GLU A 48 -10.72 16.28 -5.18
N LYS A 49 -10.95 16.70 -3.92
CA LYS A 49 -9.86 17.09 -3.02
C LYS A 49 -9.01 15.89 -2.60
N ASN A 50 -9.63 14.74 -2.37
CA ASN A 50 -8.90 13.51 -2.06
C ASN A 50 -8.03 13.08 -3.25
N HIS A 51 -8.54 13.21 -4.48
CA HIS A 51 -7.77 12.91 -5.70
C HIS A 51 -6.62 13.90 -5.91
N ALA A 52 -6.87 15.20 -5.73
CA ALA A 52 -5.82 16.23 -5.81
C ALA A 52 -4.69 15.97 -4.78
N PHE A 53 -5.06 15.62 -3.54
CA PHE A 53 -4.10 15.21 -2.52
C PHE A 53 -3.28 14.00 -2.96
N ASN A 54 -3.93 12.96 -3.50
CA ASN A 54 -3.23 11.76 -3.99
C ASN A 54 -2.27 12.08 -5.13
N THR A 55 -2.66 12.93 -6.06
CA THR A 55 -1.82 13.36 -7.18
C THR A 55 -0.59 14.13 -6.69
N GLU A 56 -0.75 15.02 -5.72
CA GLU A 56 0.33 15.86 -5.21
C GLU A 56 1.41 15.04 -4.50
N TRP A 57 1.04 14.20 -3.53
CA TRP A 57 2.06 13.40 -2.83
C TRP A 57 2.73 12.36 -3.75
N LEU A 58 2.00 11.78 -4.72
CA LEU A 58 2.58 10.87 -5.71
C LEU A 58 3.61 11.58 -6.59
N LYS A 59 3.31 12.82 -7.02
CA LYS A 59 4.25 13.65 -7.79
C LYS A 59 5.53 13.91 -6.99
N LEU A 60 5.41 14.22 -5.70
CA LEU A 60 6.58 14.39 -4.81
C LEU A 60 7.38 13.09 -4.66
N CYS A 61 6.72 11.95 -4.51
CA CYS A 61 7.38 10.64 -4.49
C CYS A 61 8.13 10.37 -5.81
N GLN A 62 7.51 10.67 -6.96
CA GLN A 62 8.13 10.47 -8.25
C GLN A 62 9.42 11.29 -8.43
N GLN A 63 9.44 12.52 -7.92
CA GLN A 63 10.62 13.41 -7.97
C GLN A 63 11.81 12.87 -7.18
N VAL A 64 11.56 12.26 -6.00
CA VAL A 64 12.62 11.76 -5.13
C VAL A 64 13.03 10.31 -5.44
N LEU A 65 12.26 9.59 -6.25
CA LEU A 65 12.64 8.27 -6.75
C LEU A 65 13.78 8.37 -7.77
N LYS A 66 14.76 7.47 -7.67
CA LYS A 66 15.77 7.24 -8.71
C LYS A 66 15.08 6.87 -10.04
N PRO A 67 15.72 7.08 -11.21
CA PRO A 67 15.14 6.77 -12.52
C PRO A 67 14.66 5.31 -12.68
N ASN A 68 15.29 4.37 -11.97
CA ASN A 68 14.93 2.95 -11.93
C ASN A 68 14.23 2.54 -10.63
N GLY A 69 13.95 3.51 -9.73
CA GLY A 69 13.29 3.29 -8.47
C GLY A 69 11.83 2.88 -8.61
N THR A 70 11.28 2.25 -7.58
CA THR A 70 9.89 1.78 -7.55
C THR A 70 9.13 2.30 -6.36
N ILE A 71 7.81 2.33 -6.49
CA ILE A 71 6.89 2.69 -5.41
C ILE A 71 5.86 1.59 -5.21
N TRP A 72 5.61 1.25 -3.93
CA TRP A 72 4.54 0.38 -3.48
C TRP A 72 3.53 1.22 -2.70
N VAL A 73 2.26 1.13 -3.07
CA VAL A 73 1.20 1.94 -2.43
C VAL A 73 0.06 1.04 -1.99
N THR A 74 -0.23 1.03 -0.68
CA THR A 74 -1.35 0.28 -0.14
C THR A 74 -2.65 1.09 -0.19
N GLY A 75 -3.78 0.41 -0.33
CA GLY A 75 -5.09 1.05 -0.27
C GLY A 75 -6.25 0.06 -0.33
N THR A 76 -7.38 0.49 0.21
CA THR A 76 -8.66 -0.18 0.02
C THR A 76 -9.36 0.36 -1.22
N MET A 77 -10.48 -0.27 -1.62
CA MET A 77 -11.31 0.18 -2.74
C MET A 77 -11.71 1.66 -2.68
N HIS A 78 -11.72 2.27 -1.49
CA HIS A 78 -12.13 3.65 -1.30
C HIS A 78 -11.12 4.68 -1.81
N VAL A 79 -9.85 4.29 -1.94
CA VAL A 79 -8.76 5.21 -2.32
C VAL A 79 -7.92 4.70 -3.49
N ILE A 80 -7.79 3.37 -3.64
CA ILE A 80 -6.81 2.76 -4.55
C ILE A 80 -7.07 3.10 -6.03
N TYR A 81 -8.32 3.26 -6.43
CA TYR A 81 -8.67 3.64 -7.82
C TYR A 81 -8.23 5.07 -8.14
N SER A 82 -8.40 6.00 -7.18
CA SER A 82 -7.90 7.38 -7.31
C SER A 82 -6.37 7.40 -7.38
N ILE A 83 -5.69 6.61 -6.56
CA ILE A 83 -4.23 6.47 -6.56
C ILE A 83 -3.75 5.89 -7.89
N GLY A 84 -4.32 4.78 -8.35
CA GLY A 84 -3.95 4.15 -9.62
C GLY A 84 -4.14 5.08 -10.81
N PHE A 85 -5.25 5.84 -10.84
CA PHE A 85 -5.50 6.84 -11.88
C PHE A 85 -4.48 7.97 -11.83
N ALA A 86 -4.17 8.52 -10.65
CA ALA A 86 -3.15 9.55 -10.48
C ALA A 86 -1.75 9.06 -10.91
N MET A 87 -1.39 7.81 -10.58
CA MET A 87 -0.13 7.21 -11.04
C MET A 87 -0.03 7.14 -12.56
N GLN A 88 -1.12 6.74 -13.24
CA GLN A 88 -1.18 6.72 -14.70
C GLN A 88 -1.07 8.13 -15.30
N GLN A 89 -1.78 9.12 -14.74
CA GLN A 89 -1.69 10.52 -15.18
C GLN A 89 -0.28 11.09 -15.03
N LEU A 90 0.45 10.73 -13.98
CA LEU A 90 1.83 11.14 -13.73
C LEU A 90 2.86 10.36 -14.56
N GLY A 91 2.44 9.34 -15.32
CA GLY A 91 3.31 8.57 -16.20
C GLY A 91 4.16 7.52 -15.48
N PHE A 92 3.75 7.05 -14.30
CA PHE A 92 4.36 5.87 -13.69
C PHE A 92 4.17 4.64 -14.60
N LYS A 93 5.15 3.73 -14.59
CA LYS A 93 5.01 2.41 -15.21
C LYS A 93 4.37 1.45 -14.23
N MET A 94 3.08 1.20 -14.38
CA MET A 94 2.37 0.23 -13.55
C MET A 94 2.93 -1.19 -13.79
N LEU A 95 3.30 -1.89 -12.71
CA LEU A 95 3.91 -3.22 -12.77
C LEU A 95 2.93 -4.30 -12.30
N ASN A 96 2.33 -4.13 -11.12
CA ASN A 96 1.33 -5.05 -10.57
C ASN A 96 0.29 -4.33 -9.70
N ASP A 97 -0.87 -4.98 -9.60
CA ASP A 97 -1.91 -4.80 -8.60
C ASP A 97 -1.92 -6.05 -7.70
N ILE A 98 -1.17 -6.01 -6.60
CA ILE A 98 -1.12 -7.12 -5.66
C ILE A 98 -2.38 -7.12 -4.79
N ILE A 99 -3.04 -8.26 -4.70
CA ILE A 99 -4.16 -8.46 -3.77
C ILE A 99 -3.60 -9.05 -2.46
N TRP A 100 -3.56 -8.24 -1.43
CA TRP A 100 -3.27 -8.74 -0.09
C TRP A 100 -4.56 -9.30 0.53
N GLU A 101 -4.67 -10.63 0.56
CA GLU A 101 -5.77 -11.36 1.20
C GLU A 101 -5.51 -11.51 2.70
N LYS A 102 -6.48 -11.10 3.51
CA LYS A 102 -6.50 -11.26 4.96
C LYS A 102 -7.29 -12.52 5.31
N PRO A 103 -6.69 -13.58 5.89
CA PRO A 103 -7.39 -14.85 6.13
C PRO A 103 -8.53 -14.76 7.14
N ASN A 104 -8.49 -13.78 8.07
CA ASN A 104 -9.48 -13.59 9.11
C ASN A 104 -10.00 -12.13 9.12
N PRO A 105 -10.76 -11.71 8.09
CA PRO A 105 -11.30 -10.36 8.05
C PRO A 105 -12.42 -10.17 9.09
N PRO A 106 -12.65 -8.93 9.58
CA PRO A 106 -13.83 -8.62 10.38
C PRO A 106 -15.11 -8.90 9.60
N PRO A 107 -16.18 -9.44 10.23
CA PRO A 107 -17.44 -9.68 9.54
C PRO A 107 -18.10 -8.37 9.08
N ASN A 108 -18.87 -8.46 8.00
CA ASN A 108 -19.72 -7.37 7.56
C ASN A 108 -21.00 -7.32 8.43
N LEU A 109 -21.07 -6.35 9.32
CA LEU A 109 -22.22 -6.20 10.25
C LEU A 109 -23.54 -5.88 9.56
N ALA A 110 -23.50 -5.23 8.41
CA ALA A 110 -24.69 -4.86 7.65
C ALA A 110 -25.30 -6.04 6.87
N CYS A 111 -24.54 -7.10 6.59
CA CYS A 111 -24.94 -8.27 5.80
C CYS A 111 -25.53 -7.95 4.41
N ARG A 112 -25.10 -6.83 3.79
CA ARG A 112 -25.66 -6.33 2.51
C ARG A 112 -24.66 -6.40 1.34
N TYR A 113 -23.40 -6.77 1.61
CA TYR A 113 -22.32 -6.93 0.63
C TYR A 113 -21.29 -7.92 1.16
N PHE A 114 -20.37 -8.33 0.33
CA PHE A 114 -19.31 -9.27 0.71
C PHE A 114 -18.41 -8.68 1.81
N THR A 115 -17.89 -9.53 2.70
CA THR A 115 -16.92 -9.14 3.70
C THR A 115 -15.63 -8.64 3.03
N HIS A 116 -15.17 -7.45 3.41
CA HIS A 116 -13.90 -6.90 2.93
C HIS A 116 -12.72 -7.70 3.48
N SER A 117 -12.20 -8.60 2.69
CA SER A 117 -11.10 -9.49 3.05
C SER A 117 -9.76 -9.11 2.44
N THR A 118 -9.72 -8.07 1.60
CA THR A 118 -8.53 -7.71 0.84
C THR A 118 -8.18 -6.23 0.99
N GLU A 119 -6.87 -5.94 0.83
CA GLU A 119 -6.35 -4.63 0.43
C GLU A 119 -5.57 -4.80 -0.87
N ILE A 120 -5.42 -3.72 -1.63
CA ILE A 120 -4.64 -3.70 -2.86
C ILE A 120 -3.31 -3.02 -2.57
N VAL A 121 -2.23 -3.55 -3.15
CA VAL A 121 -0.91 -2.92 -3.14
C VAL A 121 -0.50 -2.69 -4.59
N LEU A 122 -0.55 -1.45 -5.04
CA LEU A 122 -0.07 -1.07 -6.37
C LEU A 122 1.45 -1.01 -6.36
N TRP A 123 2.08 -1.63 -7.34
CA TRP A 123 3.51 -1.56 -7.58
C TRP A 123 3.78 -0.88 -8.92
N ALA A 124 4.61 0.16 -8.91
CA ALA A 124 4.96 0.89 -10.12
C ALA A 124 6.42 1.34 -10.10
N ALA A 125 7.01 1.49 -11.29
CA ALA A 125 8.29 2.12 -11.46
C ALA A 125 8.14 3.61 -11.79
N GLN A 126 9.17 4.41 -11.50
CA GLN A 126 9.20 5.87 -11.57
C GLN A 126 8.70 6.41 -12.93
N SER A 127 8.97 5.72 -14.02
CA SER A 127 8.52 6.12 -15.38
C SER A 127 8.47 4.93 -16.31
N ILE A 128 7.84 5.08 -17.46
CA ILE A 128 7.77 4.05 -18.52
C ILE A 128 9.14 3.59 -19.01
N LYS A 129 10.18 4.43 -18.88
CA LYS A 129 11.55 4.15 -19.29
C LYS A 129 12.36 3.41 -18.22
N SER A 130 11.86 3.29 -17.00
CA SER A 130 12.55 2.67 -15.88
C SER A 130 12.90 1.21 -16.14
N LYS A 131 14.13 0.86 -15.81
CA LYS A 131 14.65 -0.53 -15.75
C LYS A 131 14.68 -0.95 -14.28
N HIS A 132 13.49 -1.17 -13.70
CA HIS A 132 13.33 -1.48 -12.28
C HIS A 132 13.97 -2.81 -11.90
N CYS A 133 14.40 -2.91 -10.64
CA CYS A 133 14.85 -4.16 -10.04
C CYS A 133 13.63 -5.08 -9.78
N PHE A 134 13.77 -6.37 -10.11
CA PHE A 134 12.87 -7.42 -9.66
C PHE A 134 13.67 -8.70 -9.39
N ASN A 135 13.74 -9.07 -8.13
CA ASN A 135 14.49 -10.23 -7.65
C ASN A 135 13.70 -11.53 -7.86
N TYR A 136 13.52 -11.89 -9.13
CA TYR A 136 12.69 -13.02 -9.57
C TYR A 136 13.02 -14.33 -8.86
N GLU A 137 14.32 -14.72 -8.80
CA GLU A 137 14.74 -16.00 -8.17
C GLU A 137 14.52 -15.97 -6.65
N ALA A 138 14.72 -14.84 -5.98
CA ALA A 138 14.42 -14.70 -4.55
C ALA A 138 12.92 -14.90 -4.28
N MET A 139 12.06 -14.29 -5.10
CA MET A 139 10.60 -14.45 -4.98
C MET A 139 10.13 -15.87 -5.29
N LYS A 140 10.75 -16.53 -6.27
CA LYS A 140 10.49 -17.92 -6.61
C LYS A 140 10.90 -18.86 -5.48
N ASN A 141 12.06 -18.63 -4.84
CA ASN A 141 12.53 -19.42 -3.70
C ASN A 141 11.58 -19.31 -2.49
N GLN A 142 10.99 -18.13 -2.26
CA GLN A 142 9.99 -17.92 -1.22
C GLN A 142 8.63 -18.59 -1.53
N ASN A 143 8.43 -19.06 -2.75
CA ASN A 143 7.19 -19.71 -3.22
C ASN A 143 7.44 -21.14 -3.70
N ASP A 144 8.20 -21.92 -2.93
CA ASP A 144 8.48 -23.35 -3.18
C ASP A 144 9.02 -23.63 -4.58
N GLY A 145 9.89 -22.77 -5.09
CA GLY A 145 10.49 -22.88 -6.43
C GLY A 145 9.55 -22.56 -7.58
N LYS A 146 8.34 -22.03 -7.31
CA LYS A 146 7.36 -21.62 -8.31
C LYS A 146 7.27 -20.12 -8.43
N GLN A 147 6.91 -19.63 -9.61
CA GLN A 147 6.68 -18.19 -9.82
C GLN A 147 5.63 -17.66 -8.84
N MET A 148 5.99 -16.60 -8.09
CA MET A 148 5.07 -15.95 -7.15
C MET A 148 3.95 -15.21 -7.90
N LYS A 149 2.72 -15.38 -7.43
CA LYS A 149 1.53 -14.75 -8.01
C LYS A 149 1.21 -13.44 -7.32
N SER A 150 0.29 -12.67 -7.90
CA SER A 150 -0.15 -11.36 -7.39
C SER A 150 -1.23 -11.44 -6.29
N VAL A 151 -1.57 -12.62 -5.79
CA VAL A 151 -2.44 -12.77 -4.61
C VAL A 151 -1.61 -13.28 -3.44
N TRP A 152 -1.48 -12.44 -2.39
CA TRP A 152 -0.67 -12.73 -1.22
C TRP A 152 -1.55 -12.91 0.01
N ARG A 153 -1.55 -14.11 0.56
CA ARG A 153 -2.30 -14.43 1.78
C ARG A 153 -1.42 -14.18 3.00
N ILE A 154 -1.55 -12.99 3.60
CA ILE A 154 -0.74 -12.54 4.73
C ILE A 154 -1.65 -12.13 5.88
N LYS A 155 -1.34 -12.60 7.09
CA LYS A 155 -2.10 -12.24 8.31
C LYS A 155 -1.88 -10.75 8.64
N PRO A 156 -2.90 -10.04 9.15
CA PRO A 156 -2.70 -8.74 9.78
C PRO A 156 -1.68 -8.81 10.94
N PRO A 157 -1.06 -7.67 11.34
CA PRO A 157 -0.05 -7.64 12.40
C PRO A 157 -0.50 -8.30 13.68
N GLY A 158 0.26 -9.29 14.16
CA GLY A 158 0.06 -9.96 15.42
C GLY A 158 0.48 -9.13 16.64
N ALA A 159 0.32 -9.67 17.85
CA ALA A 159 0.75 -9.01 19.08
C ALA A 159 2.28 -8.82 19.14
N ASN A 160 3.03 -9.76 18.60
CA ASN A 160 4.50 -9.75 18.52
C ASN A 160 5.04 -8.62 17.62
N GLU A 161 4.27 -8.17 16.65
CA GLU A 161 4.65 -7.04 15.76
C GLU A 161 4.32 -5.67 16.36
N LYS A 162 3.69 -5.62 17.55
CA LYS A 162 3.24 -4.39 18.22
C LYS A 162 4.13 -4.05 19.43
N PHE A 163 5.38 -4.45 19.38
CA PHE A 163 6.33 -4.28 20.49
C PHE A 163 6.53 -2.80 20.89
N PHE A 164 6.58 -1.89 19.91
CA PHE A 164 6.74 -0.43 20.12
C PHE A 164 5.41 0.32 20.32
N GLY A 165 4.30 -0.39 20.56
CA GLY A 165 2.98 0.19 20.73
C GLY A 165 1.99 -0.20 19.62
N LYS A 166 0.74 0.25 19.79
CA LYS A 166 -0.34 -0.04 18.84
C LYS A 166 -0.53 1.14 17.87
N HIS A 167 -0.16 0.95 16.61
CA HIS A 167 -0.59 1.88 15.56
C HIS A 167 -1.89 1.35 14.92
N PRO A 168 -2.93 2.19 14.72
CA PRO A 168 -4.26 1.74 14.28
C PRO A 168 -4.28 1.14 12.86
N THR A 169 -3.30 1.48 12.02
CA THR A 169 -3.21 1.05 10.61
C THR A 169 -1.89 0.36 10.29
N GLN A 170 -1.20 -0.20 11.30
CA GLN A 170 0.07 -0.90 11.09
C GLN A 170 -0.06 -1.98 10.01
N LYS A 171 0.90 -2.02 9.07
CA LYS A 171 1.03 -3.09 8.08
C LYS A 171 1.87 -4.24 8.63
N PRO A 172 1.62 -5.50 8.22
CA PRO A 172 2.42 -6.64 8.67
C PRO A 172 3.84 -6.57 8.12
N ILE A 173 4.81 -6.96 8.94
CA ILE A 173 6.23 -6.98 8.57
C ILE A 173 6.45 -7.86 7.34
N GLU A 174 5.77 -9.00 7.24
CA GLU A 174 5.87 -9.91 6.09
C GLU A 174 5.54 -9.21 4.75
N LEU A 175 4.53 -8.33 4.75
CA LEU A 175 4.16 -7.56 3.55
C LEU A 175 5.30 -6.62 3.12
N LEU A 176 5.83 -5.83 4.07
CA LEU A 176 6.91 -4.89 3.79
C LEU A 176 8.19 -5.62 3.37
N LYS A 177 8.54 -6.67 4.10
CA LYS A 177 9.71 -7.51 3.78
C LYS A 177 9.66 -8.01 2.35
N ARG A 178 8.51 -8.56 1.92
CA ARG A 178 8.34 -9.06 0.55
C ARG A 178 8.48 -7.96 -0.50
N CYS A 179 7.91 -6.77 -0.26
CA CYS A 179 8.07 -5.64 -1.17
C CYS A 179 9.53 -5.20 -1.29
N ILE A 180 10.26 -5.11 -0.17
CA ILE A 180 11.68 -4.75 -0.14
C ILE A 180 12.49 -5.81 -0.89
N GLU A 181 12.38 -7.08 -0.50
CA GLU A 181 13.16 -8.17 -1.11
C GLU A 181 12.84 -8.38 -2.60
N ALA A 182 11.64 -8.01 -3.05
CA ALA A 182 11.27 -8.07 -4.46
C ALA A 182 11.92 -6.98 -5.31
N SER A 183 12.14 -5.78 -4.76
CA SER A 183 12.43 -4.59 -5.57
C SER A 183 13.67 -3.79 -5.17
N THR A 184 14.50 -4.29 -4.25
CA THR A 184 15.75 -3.67 -3.82
C THR A 184 16.90 -4.70 -3.76
N ASN A 185 18.13 -4.22 -3.78
CA ASN A 185 19.34 -5.03 -3.55
C ASN A 185 19.95 -4.69 -2.18
N GLU A 186 20.90 -5.47 -1.73
CA GLU A 186 21.65 -5.16 -0.52
C GLU A 186 22.42 -3.85 -0.70
N GLY A 187 22.20 -2.91 0.24
CA GLY A 187 22.82 -1.58 0.23
C GLY A 187 21.99 -0.46 -0.41
N ASP A 188 20.78 -0.79 -0.98
CA ASP A 188 19.83 0.21 -1.48
C ASP A 188 19.12 0.97 -0.35
#